data_75dbc561a978f496f52dfb141a2b674e
#
_entry.id   75dbc561a978f496f52dfb141a2b674e
#
_cell.length_a   1.000
_cell.length_b   1.000
_cell.length_c   1.000
_cell.angle_alpha   90.00
_cell.angle_beta   90.00
_cell.angle_gamma   90.00
#
_symmetry.space_group_name_H-M   'P 1'
#
loop_
_entity.id
_entity.type
_entity.pdbx_description
1 polymer ?
#
loop_
_entity_poly.entity_id
_entity_poly.type
_entity_poly.pdbx_seq_one_letter_code
_entity_poly.pdbx_strand_id
1 'polypeptide(L)'
;MLIDTHCHLDAPEFDEDRDAVITAARQAGLGAIVVPAVFRRNWDTVQALAEREPDVWFALGLHPLYVNDAGPDDLEHLRQRVMAVRDHPRFVGIGEIGLDYFVPGLDLARQQAVFEAQVRLAAEFGLPVILHTRRSVDAVTKQLRRFRPPSGIAHAFNGSPQQAQHLIGLGMAIGFGGAMTFDRARNIRRLAASLPAESLVLETDAPDISPAWVHPGRNQPAELARIAQVLAELRGLSLEAVAELTTANAARVLPALRLTGAGAPANIGSD
;
A
#
# COMPACT_ATOMS: atom_id res chain seq x y z
N MET A 1 -2.49 -17.74 -2.34
CA MET A 1 -3.32 -16.54 -2.35
C MET A 1 -2.38 -15.33 -2.37
N LEU A 2 -2.69 -14.28 -3.12
CA LEU A 2 -1.90 -13.04 -3.21
C LEU A 2 -2.68 -11.88 -2.57
N ILE A 3 -1.95 -10.89 -2.07
CA ILE A 3 -2.51 -9.61 -1.60
C ILE A 3 -1.93 -8.48 -2.44
N ASP A 4 -2.81 -7.68 -3.03
CA ASP A 4 -2.43 -6.39 -3.60
C ASP A 4 -2.48 -5.34 -2.49
N THR A 5 -1.31 -4.93 -2.01
CA THR A 5 -1.23 -4.01 -0.87
C THR A 5 -1.42 -2.55 -1.24
N HIS A 6 -1.55 -2.23 -2.54
CA HIS A 6 -1.76 -0.87 -3.02
C HIS A 6 -2.36 -0.85 -4.43
N CYS A 7 -3.62 -0.48 -4.53
CA CYS A 7 -4.34 -0.35 -5.81
C CYS A 7 -5.39 0.76 -5.68
N HIS A 8 -5.43 1.69 -6.62
CA HIS A 8 -6.47 2.73 -6.70
C HIS A 8 -7.69 2.20 -7.48
N LEU A 9 -8.30 1.14 -6.95
CA LEU A 9 -9.45 0.49 -7.56
C LEU A 9 -10.69 1.40 -7.63
N ASP A 10 -10.71 2.50 -6.86
CA ASP A 10 -11.71 3.57 -6.89
C ASP A 10 -11.50 4.58 -8.03
N ALA A 11 -10.37 4.51 -8.75
CA ALA A 11 -10.02 5.45 -9.80
C ALA A 11 -11.04 5.43 -10.96
N PRO A 12 -11.30 6.62 -11.58
CA PRO A 12 -12.29 6.74 -12.66
C PRO A 12 -11.95 5.90 -13.90
N GLU A 13 -10.68 5.52 -14.08
CA GLU A 13 -10.22 4.63 -15.13
C GLU A 13 -10.88 3.25 -15.07
N PHE A 14 -11.47 2.88 -13.94
CA PHE A 14 -12.18 1.62 -13.73
C PHE A 14 -13.72 1.77 -13.73
N ASP A 15 -14.27 2.98 -13.87
CA ASP A 15 -15.70 3.21 -13.71
C ASP A 15 -16.58 2.33 -14.64
N GLU A 16 -16.12 2.08 -15.86
CA GLU A 16 -16.88 1.32 -16.85
C GLU A 16 -16.80 -0.20 -16.63
N ASP A 17 -15.72 -0.71 -15.99
CA ASP A 17 -15.46 -2.16 -15.93
C ASP A 17 -14.97 -2.65 -14.56
N ARG A 18 -15.11 -1.87 -13.49
CA ARG A 18 -14.60 -2.17 -12.14
C ARG A 18 -15.00 -3.57 -11.65
N ASP A 19 -16.23 -3.98 -11.84
CA ASP A 19 -16.71 -5.29 -11.40
C ASP A 19 -16.04 -6.44 -12.19
N ALA A 20 -15.77 -6.22 -13.47
CA ALA A 20 -15.01 -7.17 -14.29
C ALA A 20 -13.54 -7.24 -13.85
N VAL A 21 -12.93 -6.10 -13.52
CA VAL A 21 -11.55 -6.01 -12.99
C VAL A 21 -11.43 -6.76 -11.65
N ILE A 22 -12.39 -6.58 -10.73
CA ILE A 22 -12.43 -7.31 -9.44
C ILE A 22 -12.58 -8.82 -9.68
N THR A 23 -13.46 -9.21 -10.61
CA THR A 23 -13.67 -10.62 -10.97
C THR A 23 -12.38 -11.23 -11.52
N ALA A 24 -11.68 -10.52 -12.40
CA ALA A 24 -10.40 -10.96 -12.97
C ALA A 24 -9.31 -11.09 -11.87
N ALA A 25 -9.26 -10.17 -10.92
CA ALA A 25 -8.34 -10.26 -9.77
C ALA A 25 -8.57 -11.53 -8.94
N ARG A 26 -9.83 -11.84 -8.63
CA ARG A 26 -10.21 -13.10 -7.93
C ARG A 26 -9.78 -14.34 -8.71
N GLN A 27 -10.03 -14.36 -10.03
CA GLN A 27 -9.61 -15.46 -10.91
C GLN A 27 -8.09 -15.61 -11.00
N ALA A 28 -7.34 -14.51 -10.86
CA ALA A 28 -5.89 -14.51 -10.80
C ALA A 28 -5.32 -14.93 -9.43
N GLY A 29 -6.19 -15.26 -8.45
CA GLY A 29 -5.77 -15.77 -7.14
C GLY A 29 -5.51 -14.70 -6.08
N LEU A 30 -5.99 -13.47 -6.28
CA LEU A 30 -5.95 -12.44 -5.25
C LEU A 30 -7.03 -12.72 -4.19
N GLY A 31 -6.64 -12.63 -2.94
CA GLY A 31 -7.53 -12.78 -1.79
C GLY A 31 -7.80 -11.47 -1.06
N ALA A 32 -7.02 -10.43 -1.35
CA ALA A 32 -7.22 -9.10 -0.80
C ALA A 32 -6.65 -8.01 -1.72
N ILE A 33 -7.33 -6.86 -1.72
CA ILE A 33 -6.90 -5.61 -2.37
C ILE A 33 -7.03 -4.48 -1.36
N VAL A 34 -5.96 -3.72 -1.14
CA VAL A 34 -5.97 -2.54 -0.29
C VAL A 34 -6.08 -1.29 -1.17
N VAL A 35 -7.11 -0.49 -0.92
CA VAL A 35 -7.42 0.74 -1.65
C VAL A 35 -7.15 1.94 -0.75
N PRO A 36 -6.01 2.63 -0.90
CA PRO A 36 -5.75 3.84 -0.15
C PRO A 36 -6.43 5.04 -0.79
N ALA A 37 -7.06 5.87 0.03
CA ALA A 37 -7.61 7.13 -0.44
C ALA A 37 -6.49 8.16 -0.66
N VAL A 38 -6.68 9.08 -1.62
CA VAL A 38 -5.67 10.09 -1.98
C VAL A 38 -6.09 11.52 -1.62
N PHE A 39 -7.39 11.77 -1.40
CA PHE A 39 -7.93 13.08 -1.01
C PHE A 39 -9.30 12.93 -0.35
N ARG A 40 -9.75 13.99 0.34
CA ARG A 40 -10.98 13.97 1.13
C ARG A 40 -12.23 13.50 0.34
N ARG A 41 -12.37 13.92 -0.90
CA ARG A 41 -13.56 13.62 -1.71
C ARG A 41 -13.69 12.14 -2.12
N ASN A 42 -12.64 11.31 -2.01
CA ASN A 42 -12.75 9.88 -2.28
C ASN A 42 -12.82 8.97 -1.03
N TRP A 43 -12.80 9.55 0.19
CA TRP A 43 -12.88 8.75 1.41
C TRP A 43 -14.15 7.90 1.50
N ASP A 44 -15.30 8.49 1.13
CA ASP A 44 -16.57 7.75 1.11
C ASP A 44 -16.58 6.67 0.03
N THR A 45 -15.98 6.95 -1.12
CA THR A 45 -15.89 6.00 -2.25
C THR A 45 -15.07 4.77 -1.89
N VAL A 46 -13.88 4.94 -1.30
CA VAL A 46 -13.02 3.79 -0.93
C VAL A 46 -13.65 2.96 0.20
N GLN A 47 -14.33 3.62 1.17
CA GLN A 47 -15.05 2.90 2.20
C GLN A 47 -16.24 2.11 1.62
N ALA A 48 -17.08 2.74 0.81
CA ALA A 48 -18.23 2.08 0.18
C ALA A 48 -17.80 0.90 -0.69
N LEU A 49 -16.67 1.01 -1.38
CA LEU A 49 -16.11 -0.09 -2.16
C LEU A 49 -15.71 -1.25 -1.24
N ALA A 50 -15.04 -0.99 -0.12
CA ALA A 50 -14.66 -2.01 0.85
C ALA A 50 -15.87 -2.62 1.57
N GLU A 51 -16.97 -1.90 1.74
CA GLU A 51 -18.22 -2.43 2.30
C GLU A 51 -18.96 -3.33 1.30
N ARG A 52 -18.89 -3.02 0.01
CA ARG A 52 -19.51 -3.79 -1.08
C ARG A 52 -18.75 -5.09 -1.38
N GLU A 53 -17.41 -5.01 -1.39
CA GLU A 53 -16.55 -6.10 -1.84
C GLU A 53 -15.85 -6.78 -0.65
N PRO A 54 -16.06 -8.08 -0.41
CA PRO A 54 -15.56 -8.77 0.78
C PRO A 54 -14.03 -8.92 0.83
N ASP A 55 -13.35 -8.77 -0.28
CA ASP A 55 -11.91 -8.86 -0.47
C ASP A 55 -11.23 -7.50 -0.70
N VAL A 56 -11.92 -6.39 -0.39
CA VAL A 56 -11.38 -5.04 -0.46
C VAL A 56 -11.25 -4.44 0.95
N TRP A 57 -10.10 -3.83 1.21
CA TRP A 57 -9.79 -3.04 2.41
C TRP A 57 -9.46 -1.61 2.01
N PHE A 58 -9.58 -0.67 2.95
CA PHE A 58 -9.31 0.73 2.66
C PHE A 58 -8.40 1.39 3.70
N ALA A 59 -7.68 2.41 3.26
CA ALA A 59 -6.97 3.36 4.12
C ALA A 59 -7.43 4.79 3.80
N LEU A 60 -7.27 5.71 4.75
CA LEU A 60 -7.65 7.10 4.59
C LEU A 60 -6.44 8.01 4.72
N GLY A 61 -6.28 8.93 3.77
CA GLY A 61 -5.16 9.86 3.77
C GLY A 61 -5.38 11.05 2.82
N LEU A 62 -4.37 11.92 2.84
CA LEU A 62 -4.21 13.04 1.92
C LEU A 62 -2.85 12.88 1.24
N HIS A 63 -2.88 12.48 -0.01
CA HIS A 63 -1.70 12.19 -0.82
C HIS A 63 -0.93 13.47 -1.18
N PRO A 64 0.40 13.44 -1.23
CA PRO A 64 1.23 14.62 -1.49
C PRO A 64 0.92 15.37 -2.80
N LEU A 65 0.44 14.71 -3.83
CA LEU A 65 0.08 15.36 -5.10
C LEU A 65 -1.16 16.26 -4.99
N TYR A 66 -2.01 16.05 -3.99
CA TYR A 66 -3.26 16.80 -3.80
C TYR A 66 -3.21 17.84 -2.67
N VAL A 67 -2.02 18.08 -2.10
CA VAL A 67 -1.89 19.02 -0.95
C VAL A 67 -2.20 20.46 -1.32
N ASN A 68 -2.01 20.86 -2.58
CA ASN A 68 -2.36 22.21 -3.02
C ASN A 68 -3.89 22.44 -3.01
N ASP A 69 -4.66 21.38 -3.24
CA ASP A 69 -6.13 21.41 -3.30
C ASP A 69 -6.77 21.13 -1.92
N ALA A 70 -5.98 20.68 -0.95
CA ALA A 70 -6.49 20.38 0.38
C ALA A 70 -6.98 21.65 1.08
N GLY A 71 -8.18 21.58 1.69
CA GLY A 71 -8.75 22.65 2.49
C GLY A 71 -8.02 22.84 3.83
N PRO A 72 -8.23 23.98 4.50
CA PRO A 72 -7.62 24.26 5.82
C PRO A 72 -8.08 23.25 6.88
N ASP A 73 -9.30 22.72 6.76
CA ASP A 73 -9.92 21.84 7.74
C ASP A 73 -9.77 20.35 7.41
N ASP A 74 -9.12 19.98 6.29
CA ASP A 74 -9.08 18.59 5.82
C ASP A 74 -8.35 17.66 6.78
N LEU A 75 -7.35 18.15 7.51
CA LEU A 75 -6.66 17.36 8.54
C LEU A 75 -7.58 17.09 9.74
N GLU A 76 -8.39 18.06 10.16
CA GLU A 76 -9.38 17.84 11.23
C GLU A 76 -10.49 16.89 10.77
N HIS A 77 -10.97 17.03 9.55
CA HIS A 77 -11.93 16.09 8.96
C HIS A 77 -11.33 14.67 8.85
N LEU A 78 -10.05 14.55 8.47
CA LEU A 78 -9.38 13.25 8.45
C LEU A 78 -9.35 12.63 9.85
N ARG A 79 -9.00 13.41 10.87
CA ARG A 79 -9.02 12.96 12.26
C ARG A 79 -10.39 12.43 12.68
N GLN A 80 -11.44 13.21 12.43
CA GLN A 80 -12.83 12.84 12.75
C GLN A 80 -13.26 11.57 12.00
N ARG A 81 -12.90 11.47 10.71
CA ARG A 81 -13.22 10.30 9.89
C ARG A 81 -12.51 9.04 10.41
N VAL A 82 -11.21 9.15 10.72
CA VAL A 82 -10.44 8.04 11.31
C VAL A 82 -11.03 7.59 12.63
N MET A 83 -11.41 8.50 13.50
CA MET A 83 -12.10 8.17 14.77
C MET A 83 -13.40 7.39 14.53
N ALA A 84 -14.15 7.73 13.50
CA ALA A 84 -15.40 7.05 13.16
C ALA A 84 -15.20 5.65 12.58
N VAL A 85 -14.09 5.40 11.86
CA VAL A 85 -13.88 4.13 11.16
C VAL A 85 -12.76 3.26 11.73
N ARG A 86 -12.03 3.69 12.77
CA ARG A 86 -10.86 2.95 13.29
C ARG A 86 -11.16 1.49 13.71
N ASP A 87 -12.40 1.23 14.12
CA ASP A 87 -12.87 -0.09 14.52
C ASP A 87 -13.59 -0.84 13.37
N HIS A 88 -13.63 -0.24 12.18
CA HIS A 88 -14.24 -0.86 11.00
C HIS A 88 -13.38 -2.04 10.52
N PRO A 89 -13.95 -3.24 10.28
CA PRO A 89 -13.19 -4.47 10.00
C PRO A 89 -12.37 -4.42 8.71
N ARG A 90 -12.65 -3.45 7.82
CA ARG A 90 -11.95 -3.28 6.54
C ARG A 90 -11.01 -2.06 6.52
N PHE A 91 -10.91 -1.31 7.61
CA PHE A 91 -10.00 -0.17 7.71
C PHE A 91 -8.61 -0.64 8.13
N VAL A 92 -7.59 -0.39 7.31
CA VAL A 92 -6.23 -0.89 7.56
C VAL A 92 -5.27 0.15 8.12
N GLY A 93 -5.55 1.45 8.00
CA GLY A 93 -4.64 2.48 8.49
C GLY A 93 -4.72 3.83 7.78
N ILE A 94 -3.67 4.64 7.98
CA ILE A 94 -3.55 5.97 7.39
C ILE A 94 -2.74 5.86 6.08
N GLY A 95 -3.37 6.22 4.98
CA GLY A 95 -2.77 6.13 3.64
C GLY A 95 -3.77 6.50 2.52
N GLU A 96 -3.28 6.95 1.39
CA GLU A 96 -1.88 7.12 1.05
C GLU A 96 -1.40 8.49 1.54
N ILE A 97 -0.25 8.51 2.20
CA ILE A 97 0.36 9.73 2.73
C ILE A 97 1.84 9.75 2.37
N GLY A 98 2.48 10.89 2.38
CA GLY A 98 3.91 10.91 2.07
C GLY A 98 4.42 12.23 1.54
N LEU A 99 5.55 12.14 0.83
CA LEU A 99 6.21 13.28 0.21
C LEU A 99 6.61 12.95 -1.23
N ASP A 100 6.36 13.87 -2.15
CA ASP A 100 6.79 13.82 -3.54
C ASP A 100 7.64 15.06 -3.87
N TYR A 101 8.95 14.84 -4.09
CA TYR A 101 9.88 15.91 -4.50
C TYR A 101 10.23 15.83 -5.98
N PHE A 102 9.48 15.03 -6.74
CA PHE A 102 9.67 14.90 -8.18
C PHE A 102 8.73 15.78 -9.00
N VAL A 103 7.45 15.86 -8.61
CA VAL A 103 6.44 16.62 -9.33
C VAL A 103 6.64 18.12 -9.05
N PRO A 104 6.82 18.95 -10.10
CA PRO A 104 6.99 20.40 -9.92
C PRO A 104 5.67 21.07 -9.54
N GLY A 105 5.79 22.26 -8.92
CA GLY A 105 4.63 23.12 -8.61
C GLY A 105 3.87 22.75 -7.31
N LEU A 106 4.31 21.72 -6.59
CA LEU A 106 3.74 21.40 -5.29
C LEU A 106 4.31 22.33 -4.21
N ASP A 107 3.47 22.76 -3.27
CA ASP A 107 3.91 23.47 -2.07
C ASP A 107 4.57 22.48 -1.11
N LEU A 108 5.90 22.42 -1.13
CA LEU A 108 6.68 21.49 -0.34
C LEU A 108 6.55 21.72 1.17
N ALA A 109 6.39 22.96 1.61
CA ALA A 109 6.22 23.28 3.03
C ALA A 109 4.87 22.75 3.53
N ARG A 110 3.82 22.97 2.76
CA ARG A 110 2.47 22.44 3.04
C ARG A 110 2.46 20.93 2.99
N GLN A 111 3.08 20.32 1.97
CA GLN A 111 3.21 18.87 1.83
C GLN A 111 3.85 18.26 3.08
N GLN A 112 4.94 18.86 3.58
CA GLN A 112 5.60 18.38 4.77
C GLN A 112 4.74 18.54 6.03
N ALA A 113 4.03 19.67 6.18
CA ALA A 113 3.14 19.91 7.32
C ALA A 113 1.97 18.91 7.34
N VAL A 114 1.34 18.66 6.18
CA VAL A 114 0.24 17.69 6.02
C VAL A 114 0.74 16.27 6.30
N PHE A 115 1.90 15.89 5.77
CA PHE A 115 2.49 14.58 6.03
C PHE A 115 2.80 14.38 7.52
N GLU A 116 3.46 15.37 8.17
CA GLU A 116 3.76 15.31 9.60
C GLU A 116 2.51 15.13 10.46
N ALA A 117 1.43 15.87 10.16
CA ALA A 117 0.18 15.75 10.88
C ALA A 117 -0.44 14.35 10.76
N GLN A 118 -0.38 13.75 9.58
CA GLN A 118 -0.93 12.42 9.31
C GLN A 118 -0.11 11.30 9.96
N VAL A 119 1.23 11.38 9.94
CA VAL A 119 2.09 10.40 10.64
C VAL A 119 1.88 10.50 12.16
N ARG A 120 1.70 11.71 12.69
CA ARG A 120 1.36 11.92 14.11
C ARG A 120 0.01 11.30 14.46
N LEU A 121 -1.00 11.50 13.60
CA LEU A 121 -2.32 10.89 13.75
C LEU A 121 -2.24 9.36 13.77
N ALA A 122 -1.49 8.77 12.83
CA ALA A 122 -1.26 7.32 12.80
C ALA A 122 -0.62 6.80 14.10
N ALA A 123 0.41 7.49 14.59
CA ALA A 123 1.07 7.11 15.83
C ALA A 123 0.15 7.25 17.06
N GLU A 124 -0.65 8.32 17.13
CA GLU A 124 -1.61 8.58 18.22
C GLU A 124 -2.67 7.47 18.32
N PHE A 125 -3.18 7.00 17.18
CA PHE A 125 -4.21 5.94 17.14
C PHE A 125 -3.63 4.53 17.03
N GLY A 126 -2.30 4.37 17.01
CA GLY A 126 -1.67 3.06 16.85
C GLY A 126 -1.96 2.39 15.50
N LEU A 127 -2.11 3.18 14.44
CA LEU A 127 -2.48 2.74 13.11
C LEU A 127 -1.26 2.59 12.19
N PRO A 128 -1.25 1.57 11.30
CA PRO A 128 -0.26 1.47 10.22
C PRO A 128 -0.33 2.64 9.25
N VAL A 129 0.75 2.84 8.48
CA VAL A 129 0.81 3.84 7.42
C VAL A 129 1.10 3.22 6.05
N ILE A 130 0.50 3.76 4.98
CA ILE A 130 0.84 3.45 3.59
C ILE A 130 1.50 4.70 3.01
N LEU A 131 2.76 4.56 2.59
CA LEU A 131 3.66 5.69 2.35
C LEU A 131 4.01 5.83 0.87
N HIS A 132 3.74 7.00 0.32
CA HIS A 132 4.31 7.50 -0.92
C HIS A 132 5.70 8.10 -0.66
N THR A 133 6.71 7.64 -1.41
CA THR A 133 8.10 8.11 -1.23
C THR A 133 8.77 8.36 -2.57
N ARG A 134 8.62 9.54 -3.14
CA ARG A 134 9.24 9.86 -4.42
C ARG A 134 10.28 10.95 -4.28
N ARG A 135 11.58 10.60 -4.39
CA ARG A 135 12.75 11.47 -4.11
C ARG A 135 12.76 12.07 -2.70
N SER A 136 12.09 11.44 -1.74
CA SER A 136 11.81 12.00 -0.41
C SER A 136 12.09 11.03 0.76
N VAL A 137 12.66 9.85 0.49
CA VAL A 137 12.81 8.76 1.47
C VAL A 137 13.43 9.23 2.79
N ASP A 138 14.48 10.06 2.77
CA ASP A 138 15.15 10.53 3.99
C ASP A 138 14.26 11.47 4.81
N ALA A 139 13.49 12.35 4.13
CA ALA A 139 12.54 13.24 4.80
C ALA A 139 11.38 12.47 5.42
N VAL A 140 10.84 11.45 4.71
CA VAL A 140 9.84 10.53 5.24
C VAL A 140 10.39 9.77 6.44
N THR A 141 11.57 9.16 6.32
CA THR A 141 12.23 8.42 7.41
C THR A 141 12.44 9.28 8.65
N LYS A 142 12.78 10.58 8.49
CA LYS A 142 12.91 11.53 9.60
C LYS A 142 11.62 11.64 10.41
N GLN A 143 10.47 11.76 9.77
CA GLN A 143 9.18 11.87 10.47
C GLN A 143 8.76 10.53 11.10
N LEU A 144 9.01 9.40 10.43
CA LEU A 144 8.75 8.08 11.01
C LEU A 144 9.58 7.83 12.28
N ARG A 145 10.85 8.26 12.32
CA ARG A 145 11.68 8.19 13.54
C ARG A 145 11.14 9.04 14.67
N ARG A 146 10.56 10.20 14.35
CA ARG A 146 10.01 11.15 15.32
C ARG A 146 8.72 10.66 15.96
N PHE A 147 7.77 10.16 15.16
CA PHE A 147 6.42 9.84 15.60
C PHE A 147 6.18 8.34 15.83
N ARG A 148 6.93 7.46 15.16
CA ARG A 148 6.92 6.00 15.34
C ARG A 148 5.53 5.36 15.20
N PRO A 149 4.85 5.47 14.04
CA PRO A 149 3.69 4.63 13.79
C PRO A 149 4.10 3.15 13.90
N PRO A 150 3.18 2.23 14.30
CA PRO A 150 3.55 0.87 14.69
C PRO A 150 4.12 0.03 13.54
N SER A 151 3.67 0.27 12.32
CA SER A 151 4.05 -0.46 11.11
C SER A 151 3.60 0.27 9.86
N GLY A 152 3.86 -0.26 8.70
CA GLY A 152 3.34 0.26 7.44
C GLY A 152 4.01 -0.32 6.21
N ILE A 153 3.73 0.31 5.07
CA ILE A 153 4.28 -0.06 3.76
C ILE A 153 4.86 1.18 3.10
N ALA A 154 6.09 1.09 2.63
CA ALA A 154 6.64 2.05 1.68
C ALA A 154 6.37 1.50 0.27
N HIS A 155 5.27 2.00 -0.34
CA HIS A 155 4.84 1.53 -1.65
C HIS A 155 5.74 2.04 -2.78
N ALA A 156 5.76 1.34 -3.91
CA ALA A 156 6.51 1.65 -5.14
C ALA A 156 7.97 2.08 -4.87
N PHE A 157 8.62 1.41 -3.92
CA PHE A 157 9.88 1.87 -3.38
C PHE A 157 11.02 1.81 -4.40
N ASN A 158 11.69 2.95 -4.57
CA ASN A 158 12.88 3.08 -5.42
C ASN A 158 13.94 3.98 -4.76
N GLY A 159 14.49 3.52 -3.64
CA GLY A 159 15.58 4.18 -2.92
C GLY A 159 16.87 3.38 -2.94
N SER A 160 17.83 3.77 -2.08
CA SER A 160 19.05 3.00 -1.86
C SER A 160 18.80 1.80 -0.91
N PRO A 161 19.70 0.78 -0.89
CA PRO A 161 19.63 -0.30 0.10
C PRO A 161 19.63 0.20 1.55
N GLN A 162 20.41 1.23 1.85
CA GLN A 162 20.46 1.83 3.19
C GLN A 162 19.13 2.49 3.57
N GLN A 163 18.49 3.20 2.64
CA GLN A 163 17.18 3.78 2.85
C GLN A 163 16.11 2.71 3.10
N ALA A 164 16.14 1.60 2.32
CA ALA A 164 15.26 0.46 2.57
C ALA A 164 15.47 -0.13 3.97
N GLN A 165 16.74 -0.37 4.38
CA GLN A 165 17.06 -0.88 5.71
C GLN A 165 16.58 0.05 6.83
N HIS A 166 16.67 1.37 6.66
CA HIS A 166 16.16 2.33 7.62
C HIS A 166 14.64 2.23 7.78
N LEU A 167 13.89 2.10 6.67
CA LEU A 167 12.44 1.92 6.70
C LEU A 167 12.05 0.58 7.34
N ILE A 168 12.75 -0.51 6.98
CA ILE A 168 12.53 -1.84 7.56
C ILE A 168 12.79 -1.81 9.08
N GLY A 169 13.88 -1.16 9.53
CA GLY A 169 14.18 -0.97 10.96
C GLY A 169 13.16 -0.13 11.72
N LEU A 170 12.27 0.58 11.02
CA LEU A 170 11.13 1.32 11.58
C LEU A 170 9.81 0.56 11.44
N GLY A 171 9.85 -0.74 11.09
CA GLY A 171 8.67 -1.58 10.98
C GLY A 171 7.93 -1.51 9.63
N MET A 172 8.50 -0.85 8.62
CA MET A 172 7.89 -0.77 7.30
C MET A 172 8.22 -1.99 6.46
N ALA A 173 7.24 -2.49 5.70
CA ALA A 173 7.48 -3.36 4.56
C ALA A 173 7.75 -2.53 3.30
N ILE A 174 8.37 -3.16 2.32
CA ILE A 174 8.78 -2.54 1.06
C ILE A 174 7.92 -3.12 -0.07
N GLY A 175 7.17 -2.25 -0.74
CA GLY A 175 6.27 -2.60 -1.83
C GLY A 175 7.00 -2.75 -3.17
N PHE A 176 6.70 -3.83 -3.88
CA PHE A 176 7.22 -4.12 -5.20
C PHE A 176 6.07 -4.44 -6.17
N GLY A 177 6.04 -3.73 -7.28
CA GLY A 177 4.98 -3.82 -8.29
C GLY A 177 5.52 -3.85 -9.73
N GLY A 178 4.72 -3.33 -10.67
CA GLY A 178 4.98 -3.32 -12.11
C GLY A 178 6.35 -2.80 -12.53
N ALA A 179 6.89 -1.81 -11.83
CA ALA A 179 8.21 -1.23 -12.12
C ALA A 179 9.36 -2.26 -12.06
N MET A 180 9.24 -3.29 -11.21
CA MET A 180 10.23 -4.36 -11.07
C MET A 180 10.32 -5.27 -12.32
N THR A 181 9.30 -5.28 -13.15
CA THR A 181 9.20 -6.17 -14.31
C THR A 181 10.04 -5.73 -15.51
N PHE A 182 10.51 -4.49 -15.51
CA PHE A 182 11.38 -3.97 -16.57
C PHE A 182 12.83 -4.37 -16.32
N ASP A 183 13.49 -5.00 -17.28
CA ASP A 183 14.90 -5.40 -17.15
C ASP A 183 15.85 -4.23 -16.89
N ARG A 184 15.52 -3.06 -17.42
CA ARG A 184 16.27 -1.81 -17.20
C ARG A 184 16.14 -1.25 -15.77
N ALA A 185 15.15 -1.68 -14.98
CA ALA A 185 14.94 -1.24 -13.60
C ALA A 185 15.92 -1.91 -12.61
N ARG A 186 17.21 -1.84 -12.91
CA ARG A 186 18.28 -2.60 -12.21
C ARG A 186 18.29 -2.38 -10.71
N ASN A 187 18.01 -1.16 -10.23
CA ASN A 187 18.00 -0.86 -8.79
C ASN A 187 16.83 -1.56 -8.09
N ILE A 188 15.60 -1.42 -8.62
CA ILE A 188 14.40 -2.02 -8.05
C ILE A 188 14.54 -3.55 -8.04
N ARG A 189 14.99 -4.15 -9.14
CA ARG A 189 15.23 -5.60 -9.25
C ARG A 189 16.27 -6.10 -8.24
N ARG A 190 17.38 -5.35 -8.05
CA ARG A 190 18.38 -5.68 -7.04
C ARG A 190 17.79 -5.64 -5.63
N LEU A 191 17.01 -4.61 -5.28
CA LEU A 191 16.34 -4.51 -3.99
C LEU A 191 15.37 -5.67 -3.78
N ALA A 192 14.51 -5.96 -4.76
CA ALA A 192 13.57 -7.09 -4.71
C ALA A 192 14.30 -8.43 -4.49
N ALA A 193 15.46 -8.64 -5.12
CA ALA A 193 16.26 -9.85 -4.99
C ALA A 193 16.98 -9.96 -3.63
N SER A 194 17.44 -8.85 -3.02
CA SER A 194 18.41 -8.87 -1.93
C SER A 194 17.91 -8.39 -0.58
N LEU A 195 16.80 -7.67 -0.49
CA LEU A 195 16.25 -7.25 0.81
C LEU A 195 15.77 -8.46 1.64
N PRO A 196 15.71 -8.33 2.98
CA PRO A 196 15.18 -9.38 3.84
C PRO A 196 13.80 -9.85 3.38
N ALA A 197 13.60 -11.15 3.27
CA ALA A 197 12.38 -11.74 2.72
C ALA A 197 11.13 -11.29 3.48
N GLU A 198 11.26 -11.19 4.80
CA GLU A 198 10.21 -10.75 5.73
C GLU A 198 9.80 -9.28 5.58
N SER A 199 10.51 -8.52 4.73
CA SER A 199 10.19 -7.11 4.49
C SER A 199 9.46 -6.84 3.17
N LEU A 200 9.20 -7.84 2.35
CA LEU A 200 8.65 -7.67 1.00
C LEU A 200 7.13 -7.81 0.99
N VAL A 201 6.45 -6.91 0.30
CA VAL A 201 5.04 -7.03 -0.07
C VAL A 201 4.88 -6.78 -1.57
N LEU A 202 3.77 -7.27 -2.13
CA LEU A 202 3.42 -7.09 -3.54
C LEU A 202 2.27 -6.11 -3.69
N GLU A 203 2.30 -5.37 -4.78
CA GLU A 203 1.30 -4.36 -5.12
C GLU A 203 1.22 -4.18 -6.64
N THR A 204 0.14 -3.56 -7.12
CA THR A 204 0.06 -3.16 -8.52
C THR A 204 0.23 -1.66 -8.73
N ASP A 205 -0.26 -0.84 -7.81
CA ASP A 205 -0.48 0.59 -7.98
C ASP A 205 -1.40 0.91 -9.19
N ALA A 206 -2.27 -0.06 -9.52
CA ALA A 206 -3.19 0.10 -10.64
C ALA A 206 -4.18 1.24 -10.38
N PRO A 207 -4.52 2.05 -11.41
CA PRO A 207 -4.28 1.87 -12.86
C PRO A 207 -2.87 2.28 -13.34
N ASP A 208 -2.05 2.84 -12.45
CA ASP A 208 -0.71 3.35 -12.75
C ASP A 208 0.35 2.23 -12.72
N ILE A 209 1.60 2.58 -12.89
CA ILE A 209 2.82 1.73 -12.84
C ILE A 209 2.64 0.36 -13.53
N SER A 210 2.12 0.37 -14.76
CA SER A 210 1.87 -0.86 -15.51
C SER A 210 3.14 -1.69 -15.70
N PRO A 211 3.06 -3.03 -15.58
CA PRO A 211 4.18 -3.92 -15.83
C PRO A 211 4.61 -3.90 -17.30
N ALA A 212 5.82 -4.39 -17.58
CA ALA A 212 6.46 -4.30 -18.90
C ALA A 212 5.62 -4.87 -20.06
N TRP A 213 4.82 -5.89 -19.79
CA TRP A 213 3.96 -6.53 -20.81
C TRP A 213 2.63 -5.83 -21.03
N VAL A 214 2.24 -4.89 -20.14
CA VAL A 214 1.04 -4.06 -20.29
C VAL A 214 1.39 -2.67 -20.79
N HIS A 215 2.59 -2.18 -20.42
CA HIS A 215 3.02 -0.81 -20.72
C HIS A 215 2.97 -0.48 -22.24
N PRO A 216 2.38 0.67 -22.65
CA PRO A 216 1.90 1.78 -21.82
C PRO A 216 0.40 1.70 -21.44
N GLY A 217 -0.22 0.52 -21.50
CA GLY A 217 -1.63 0.32 -21.19
C GLY A 217 -1.96 0.48 -19.70
N ARG A 218 -3.27 0.51 -19.42
CA ARG A 218 -3.81 0.59 -18.05
C ARG A 218 -3.45 -0.68 -17.26
N ASN A 219 -2.87 -0.50 -16.08
CA ASN A 219 -2.63 -1.58 -15.13
C ASN A 219 -3.94 -2.05 -14.47
N GLN A 220 -3.94 -3.25 -13.90
CA GLN A 220 -5.08 -3.81 -13.16
C GLN A 220 -4.61 -4.82 -12.11
N PRO A 221 -5.37 -5.05 -11.01
CA PRO A 221 -4.98 -5.95 -9.93
C PRO A 221 -4.63 -7.38 -10.38
N ALA A 222 -5.28 -7.90 -11.43
CA ALA A 222 -5.02 -9.24 -11.96
C ALA A 222 -3.57 -9.45 -12.41
N GLU A 223 -2.84 -8.38 -12.76
CA GLU A 223 -1.43 -8.43 -13.15
C GLU A 223 -0.50 -8.83 -11.98
N LEU A 224 -0.99 -8.74 -10.74
CA LEU A 224 -0.21 -9.09 -9.54
C LEU A 224 0.31 -10.54 -9.59
N ALA A 225 -0.47 -11.46 -10.13
CA ALA A 225 -0.05 -12.86 -10.25
C ALA A 225 1.22 -13.01 -11.09
N ARG A 226 1.30 -12.29 -12.20
CA ARG A 226 2.48 -12.29 -13.07
C ARG A 226 3.62 -11.45 -12.50
N ILE A 227 3.33 -10.38 -11.78
CA ILE A 227 4.32 -9.59 -11.01
C ILE A 227 4.95 -10.47 -9.93
N ALA A 228 4.15 -11.28 -9.22
CA ALA A 228 4.64 -12.24 -8.23
C ALA A 228 5.59 -13.29 -8.84
N GLN A 229 5.31 -13.75 -10.08
CA GLN A 229 6.20 -14.64 -10.81
C GLN A 229 7.58 -14.01 -11.05
N VAL A 230 7.64 -12.73 -11.42
CA VAL A 230 8.93 -12.01 -11.57
C VAL A 230 9.69 -11.95 -10.24
N LEU A 231 9.01 -11.70 -9.12
CA LEU A 231 9.65 -11.73 -7.81
C LEU A 231 10.16 -13.14 -7.47
N ALA A 232 9.41 -14.19 -7.79
CA ALA A 232 9.82 -15.58 -7.60
C ALA A 232 11.12 -15.90 -8.37
N GLU A 233 11.20 -15.52 -9.63
CA GLU A 233 12.40 -15.66 -10.46
C GLU A 233 13.60 -14.90 -9.90
N LEU A 234 13.40 -13.63 -9.48
CA LEU A 234 14.46 -12.81 -8.91
C LEU A 234 15.05 -13.39 -7.61
N ARG A 235 14.23 -14.12 -6.86
CA ARG A 235 14.61 -14.69 -5.57
C ARG A 235 14.94 -16.18 -5.63
N GLY A 236 14.74 -16.83 -6.75
CA GLY A 236 14.92 -18.28 -6.88
C GLY A 236 13.94 -19.08 -6.00
N LEU A 237 12.71 -18.59 -5.84
CA LEU A 237 11.64 -19.20 -5.04
C LEU A 237 10.53 -19.71 -5.96
N SER A 238 9.66 -20.59 -5.45
CA SER A 238 8.40 -20.91 -6.13
C SER A 238 7.39 -19.75 -5.99
N LEU A 239 6.41 -19.72 -6.89
CA LEU A 239 5.32 -18.73 -6.81
C LEU A 239 4.52 -18.88 -5.52
N GLU A 240 4.29 -20.11 -5.06
CA GLU A 240 3.60 -20.43 -3.81
C GLU A 240 4.37 -19.86 -2.62
N ALA A 241 5.69 -20.05 -2.56
CA ALA A 241 6.53 -19.53 -1.49
C ALA A 241 6.51 -17.99 -1.45
N VAL A 242 6.53 -17.32 -2.62
CA VAL A 242 6.39 -15.87 -2.71
C VAL A 242 5.01 -15.42 -2.23
N ALA A 243 3.95 -16.11 -2.66
CA ALA A 243 2.59 -15.77 -2.24
C ALA A 243 2.40 -15.91 -0.72
N GLU A 244 2.90 -17.00 -0.12
CA GLU A 244 2.86 -17.21 1.34
C GLU A 244 3.65 -16.14 2.09
N LEU A 245 4.87 -15.87 1.66
CA LEU A 245 5.77 -14.91 2.25
C LEU A 245 5.19 -13.49 2.24
N THR A 246 4.78 -13.02 1.06
CA THR A 246 4.30 -11.63 0.89
C THR A 246 2.95 -11.42 1.56
N THR A 247 2.09 -12.45 1.57
CA THR A 247 0.82 -12.44 2.29
C THR A 247 1.03 -12.36 3.82
N ALA A 248 1.94 -13.17 4.36
CA ALA A 248 2.28 -13.12 5.79
C ALA A 248 2.86 -11.75 6.18
N ASN A 249 3.71 -11.18 5.33
CA ASN A 249 4.29 -9.86 5.55
C ASN A 249 3.21 -8.76 5.52
N ALA A 250 2.29 -8.79 4.55
CA ALA A 250 1.18 -7.84 4.46
C ALA A 250 0.29 -7.91 5.72
N ALA A 251 -0.09 -9.10 6.16
CA ALA A 251 -0.88 -9.29 7.38
C ALA A 251 -0.14 -8.82 8.64
N ARG A 252 1.17 -8.96 8.70
CA ARG A 252 2.00 -8.48 9.82
C ARG A 252 2.03 -6.95 9.90
N VAL A 253 2.16 -6.25 8.78
CA VAL A 253 2.27 -4.78 8.75
C VAL A 253 0.92 -4.08 8.68
N LEU A 254 -0.13 -4.77 8.24
CA LEU A 254 -1.52 -4.31 8.23
C LEU A 254 -2.41 -5.30 9.03
N PRO A 255 -2.39 -5.26 10.37
CA PRO A 255 -3.03 -6.28 11.22
C PRO A 255 -4.55 -6.41 11.05
N ALA A 256 -5.20 -5.40 10.47
CA ALA A 256 -6.63 -5.46 10.15
C ALA A 256 -6.94 -6.33 8.91
N LEU A 257 -5.93 -6.69 8.11
CA LEU A 257 -6.06 -7.65 7.01
C LEU A 257 -6.34 -9.06 7.57
N ARG A 258 -7.60 -9.34 7.88
CA ARG A 258 -8.04 -10.67 8.31
C ARG A 258 -8.45 -11.48 7.08
N LEU A 259 -7.59 -12.37 6.64
CA LEU A 259 -7.85 -13.22 5.49
C LEU A 259 -8.82 -14.35 5.92
N THR A 260 -9.99 -14.40 5.32
CA THR A 260 -10.92 -15.51 5.46
C THR A 260 -10.32 -16.72 4.73
N GLY A 261 -9.70 -17.64 5.49
CA GLY A 261 -9.11 -18.88 4.93
C GLY A 261 -7.81 -19.37 5.55
N ALA A 262 -7.11 -18.57 6.34
CA ALA A 262 -6.04 -19.09 7.20
C ALA A 262 -6.71 -19.69 8.45
N GLY A 263 -6.71 -21.03 8.56
CA GLY A 263 -7.35 -21.77 9.63
C GLY A 263 -7.06 -21.16 11.00
N ALA A 264 -8.09 -20.68 11.67
CA ALA A 264 -8.01 -20.40 13.08
C ALA A 264 -7.62 -21.73 13.78
N PRO A 265 -6.62 -21.73 14.70
CA PRO A 265 -6.39 -22.91 15.50
C PRO A 265 -7.68 -23.25 16.25
N ALA A 266 -8.20 -24.45 16.04
CA ALA A 266 -9.34 -24.97 16.77
C ALA A 266 -9.02 -24.84 18.25
N ASN A 267 -9.84 -24.08 18.96
CA ASN A 267 -9.83 -24.04 20.43
C ASN A 267 -10.21 -25.44 20.89
N ILE A 268 -9.23 -26.26 21.22
CA ILE A 268 -9.46 -27.54 21.90
C ILE A 268 -9.86 -27.16 23.32
N GLY A 269 -11.18 -27.10 23.55
CA GLY A 269 -11.73 -26.99 24.87
C GLY A 269 -11.26 -28.20 25.69
N SER A 270 -10.60 -27.91 26.78
CA SER A 270 -10.35 -28.89 27.86
C SER A 270 -11.64 -29.02 28.67
N ASP A 271 -12.26 -30.18 28.55
CA ASP A 271 -13.17 -30.70 29.59
C ASP A 271 -12.39 -31.07 30.87
#